data_eb68e4d9101e27a5c7c4b9d48229bb78
#
_entry.id   eb68e4d9101e27a5c7c4b9d48229bb78
#
_cell.length_a   1.000
_cell.length_b   1.000
_cell.length_c   1.000
_cell.angle_alpha   90.00
_cell.angle_beta   90.00
_cell.angle_gamma   90.00
#
_symmetry.space_group_name_H-M   'P 1'
#
loop_
_entity.id
_entity.type
_entity.pdbx_description
1 polymer ?
#
loop_
_entity_poly.entity_id
_entity_poly.type
_entity_poly.pdbx_seq_one_letter_code
_entity_poly.pdbx_strand_id
1 'polypeptide(L)'
;NEIKNNLNHFNISEFDSPDLKGSGEKMDKVFLHTLDKAREIAGVPFKVLSGYRTEEWNLKVGGRVGSSHIKGLAVDIYLPKSSRDRFLIINALFEVGLNRIGIAFKRNFIHVDMDRSKDNNVIWSY
;
A
#
# COMPACT_ATOMS: atom_id res chain seq x y z
N ASN A 1 -18.40 2.54 -7.67
CA ASN A 1 -17.87 2.21 -8.98
C ASN A 1 -17.20 3.39 -9.66
N GLU A 2 -17.83 4.56 -9.65
CA GLU A 2 -17.16 5.74 -10.19
C GLU A 2 -15.93 6.10 -9.42
N ILE A 3 -15.94 5.87 -8.10
CA ILE A 3 -14.78 6.14 -7.25
C ILE A 3 -13.58 5.33 -7.71
N LYS A 4 -13.77 4.05 -7.99
CA LYS A 4 -12.66 3.19 -8.40
C LYS A 4 -12.07 3.57 -9.75
N ASN A 5 -12.82 4.32 -10.57
CA ASN A 5 -12.37 4.75 -11.87
C ASN A 5 -11.74 6.15 -11.84
N ASN A 6 -11.64 6.76 -10.65
CA ASN A 6 -11.13 8.12 -10.49
C ASN A 6 -9.71 8.19 -9.96
N LEU A 7 -9.00 7.07 -9.93
CA LEU A 7 -7.59 7.11 -9.57
C LEU A 7 -6.79 7.66 -10.75
N ASN A 8 -5.91 8.61 -10.47
CA ASN A 8 -5.14 9.30 -11.50
C ASN A 8 -3.87 8.55 -11.86
N HIS A 9 -3.33 7.78 -10.93
CA HIS A 9 -1.99 7.19 -11.07
C HIS A 9 -1.95 5.68 -10.93
N PHE A 10 -3.11 5.05 -10.69
CA PHE A 10 -3.18 3.60 -10.49
C PHE A 10 -4.33 3.01 -11.28
N ASN A 11 -4.14 1.78 -11.71
CA ASN A 11 -5.25 0.92 -12.14
C ASN A 11 -5.63 0.02 -10.97
N ILE A 12 -6.92 -0.22 -10.79
CA ILE A 12 -7.41 -1.08 -9.70
C ILE A 12 -6.76 -2.46 -9.75
N SER A 13 -6.51 -2.97 -10.95
CA SER A 13 -5.90 -4.29 -11.12
C SER A 13 -4.50 -4.40 -10.51
N GLU A 14 -3.81 -3.28 -10.29
CA GLU A 14 -2.50 -3.32 -9.64
C GLU A 14 -2.58 -3.82 -8.21
N PHE A 15 -3.77 -3.78 -7.62
CA PHE A 15 -4.00 -4.18 -6.24
C PHE A 15 -4.59 -5.58 -6.10
N ASP A 16 -4.69 -6.33 -7.20
CA ASP A 16 -5.22 -7.69 -7.15
C ASP A 16 -4.34 -8.60 -6.31
N SER A 17 -4.99 -9.52 -5.56
CA SER A 17 -4.27 -10.66 -5.03
C SER A 17 -3.84 -11.53 -6.22
N PRO A 18 -2.59 -11.99 -6.26
CA PRO A 18 -2.11 -12.76 -7.43
C PRO A 18 -2.93 -14.01 -7.74
N ASP A 19 -3.61 -14.57 -6.74
CA ASP A 19 -4.40 -15.78 -6.92
C ASP A 19 -5.86 -15.49 -7.30
N LEU A 20 -6.26 -14.21 -7.43
CA LEU A 20 -7.66 -13.88 -7.72
C LEU A 20 -7.75 -12.61 -8.53
N LYS A 21 -7.87 -12.79 -9.84
CA LYS A 21 -8.00 -11.66 -10.77
C LYS A 21 -9.25 -10.85 -10.45
N GLY A 22 -9.11 -9.53 -10.45
CA GLY A 22 -10.22 -8.62 -10.17
C GLY A 22 -10.39 -8.31 -8.69
N SER A 23 -9.61 -8.96 -7.82
CA SER A 23 -9.78 -8.80 -6.37
C SER A 23 -9.34 -7.44 -5.86
N GLY A 24 -8.62 -6.65 -6.68
CA GLY A 24 -8.29 -5.27 -6.31
C GLY A 24 -9.51 -4.43 -6.01
N GLU A 25 -10.68 -4.84 -6.50
CA GLU A 25 -11.96 -4.20 -6.18
C GLU A 25 -12.28 -4.25 -4.69
N LYS A 26 -11.65 -5.14 -3.94
CA LYS A 26 -11.86 -5.28 -2.50
C LYS A 26 -11.03 -4.31 -1.67
N MET A 27 -10.16 -3.53 -2.32
CA MET A 27 -9.43 -2.48 -1.62
C MET A 27 -10.37 -1.40 -1.13
N ASP A 28 -10.07 -0.87 0.06
CA ASP A 28 -10.81 0.26 0.61
C ASP A 28 -10.63 1.49 -0.28
N LYS A 29 -11.74 2.13 -0.67
CA LYS A 29 -11.71 3.22 -1.64
C LYS A 29 -11.06 4.48 -1.06
N VAL A 30 -11.32 4.76 0.21
CA VAL A 30 -10.69 5.93 0.86
C VAL A 30 -9.18 5.74 0.91
N PHE A 31 -8.74 4.55 1.24
CA PHE A 31 -7.30 4.26 1.26
C PHE A 31 -6.68 4.43 -0.13
N LEU A 32 -7.33 3.92 -1.17
CA LEU A 32 -6.80 4.04 -2.53
C LEU A 32 -6.71 5.50 -2.98
N HIS A 33 -7.73 6.31 -2.69
CA HIS A 33 -7.70 7.73 -3.04
C HIS A 33 -6.64 8.48 -2.26
N THR A 34 -6.46 8.13 -0.99
CA THR A 34 -5.42 8.74 -0.16
C THR A 34 -4.04 8.40 -0.70
N LEU A 35 -3.84 7.15 -1.09
CA LEU A 35 -2.57 6.70 -1.67
C LEU A 35 -2.29 7.40 -3.01
N ASP A 36 -3.32 7.55 -3.83
CA ASP A 36 -3.23 8.22 -5.12
C ASP A 36 -2.80 9.69 -4.93
N LYS A 37 -3.37 10.36 -3.92
CA LYS A 37 -2.99 11.73 -3.58
C LYS A 37 -1.54 11.81 -3.12
N ALA A 38 -1.09 10.85 -2.33
CA ALA A 38 0.31 10.82 -1.89
C ALA A 38 1.24 10.70 -3.09
N ARG A 39 0.90 9.86 -4.06
CA ARG A 39 1.70 9.71 -5.27
C ARG A 39 1.76 11.01 -6.06
N GLU A 40 0.65 11.74 -6.13
CA GLU A 40 0.62 13.04 -6.78
C GLU A 40 1.58 14.01 -6.10
N ILE A 41 1.58 14.06 -4.78
CA ILE A 41 2.45 14.93 -4.00
C ILE A 41 3.92 14.53 -4.17
N ALA A 42 4.20 13.24 -4.15
CA ALA A 42 5.57 12.74 -4.22
C ALA A 42 6.22 13.02 -5.57
N GLY A 43 5.44 12.94 -6.65
CA GLY A 43 5.94 13.18 -8.00
C GLY A 43 6.84 12.07 -8.51
N VAL A 44 6.84 10.89 -7.87
CA VAL A 44 7.61 9.72 -8.29
C VAL A 44 6.70 8.50 -8.30
N PRO A 45 7.04 7.45 -9.05
CA PRO A 45 6.18 6.27 -9.14
C PRO A 45 6.06 5.54 -7.80
N PHE A 46 4.87 5.01 -7.54
CA PHE A 46 4.62 4.07 -6.46
C PHE A 46 4.34 2.72 -7.11
N LYS A 47 5.36 1.88 -7.22
CA LYS A 47 5.17 0.57 -7.82
C LYS A 47 4.57 -0.38 -6.79
N VAL A 48 3.37 -0.88 -7.06
CA VAL A 48 2.67 -1.77 -6.14
C VAL A 48 3.26 -3.17 -6.25
N LEU A 49 3.73 -3.69 -5.14
CA LEU A 49 4.26 -5.06 -5.04
C LEU A 49 3.23 -6.00 -4.45
N SER A 50 2.38 -5.50 -3.55
CA SER A 50 1.33 -6.30 -2.92
C SER A 50 0.21 -5.37 -2.49
N GLY A 51 -1.00 -5.64 -2.93
CA GLY A 51 -2.19 -4.89 -2.52
C GLY A 51 -3.10 -5.77 -1.69
N TYR A 52 -4.30 -6.06 -2.20
CA TYR A 52 -5.20 -6.98 -1.55
C TYR A 52 -4.61 -8.38 -1.53
N ARG A 53 -4.88 -9.12 -0.46
CA ARG A 53 -4.54 -10.55 -0.37
C ARG A 53 -5.77 -11.34 0.06
N THR A 54 -6.06 -12.41 -0.68
CA THR A 54 -6.98 -13.41 -0.16
C THR A 54 -6.34 -14.06 1.07
N GLU A 55 -7.16 -14.69 1.90
CA GLU A 55 -6.62 -15.39 3.06
C GLU A 55 -5.66 -16.50 2.64
N GLU A 56 -6.00 -17.22 1.56
CA GLU A 56 -5.15 -18.28 1.04
C GLU A 56 -3.80 -17.77 0.57
N TRP A 57 -3.80 -16.66 -0.18
CA TRP A 57 -2.55 -16.08 -0.65
C TRP A 57 -1.71 -15.55 0.50
N ASN A 58 -2.37 -14.91 1.47
CA ASN A 58 -1.68 -14.40 2.64
C ASN A 58 -0.95 -15.51 3.39
N LEU A 59 -1.61 -16.65 3.57
CA LEU A 59 -1.00 -17.80 4.21
C LEU A 59 0.19 -18.31 3.41
N LYS A 60 0.03 -18.39 2.09
CA LYS A 60 1.06 -18.92 1.20
C LYS A 60 2.33 -18.07 1.21
N VAL A 61 2.20 -16.74 1.30
CA VAL A 61 3.37 -15.85 1.30
C VAL A 61 3.90 -15.57 2.70
N GLY A 62 3.37 -16.23 3.72
CA GLY A 62 3.87 -16.08 5.09
C GLY A 62 3.36 -14.83 5.79
N GLY A 63 2.25 -14.26 5.34
CA GLY A 63 1.66 -13.11 5.99
C GLY A 63 1.07 -13.46 7.35
N ARG A 64 0.89 -12.44 8.17
CA ARG A 64 0.33 -12.65 9.51
C ARG A 64 -1.16 -12.86 9.45
N VAL A 65 -1.68 -13.65 10.39
CA VAL A 65 -3.12 -13.74 10.63
C VAL A 65 -3.63 -12.34 10.97
N GLY A 66 -4.74 -11.92 10.36
CA GLY A 66 -5.27 -10.59 10.57
C GLY A 66 -4.50 -9.50 9.84
N SER A 67 -3.74 -9.86 8.82
CA SER A 67 -3.00 -8.89 8.01
C SER A 67 -3.92 -7.82 7.44
N SER A 68 -3.45 -6.58 7.45
CA SER A 68 -4.20 -5.45 6.88
C SER A 68 -4.37 -5.59 5.36
N HIS A 69 -3.52 -6.39 4.70
CA HIS A 69 -3.68 -6.70 3.27
C HIS A 69 -4.99 -7.46 3.00
N ILE A 70 -5.38 -8.35 3.90
CA ILE A 70 -6.63 -9.11 3.74
C ILE A 70 -7.84 -8.19 3.85
N LYS A 71 -7.70 -7.11 4.63
CA LYS A 71 -8.77 -6.13 4.83
C LYS A 71 -8.89 -5.12 3.71
N GLY A 72 -7.97 -5.14 2.75
CA GLY A 72 -7.93 -4.13 1.69
C GLY A 72 -7.43 -2.78 2.19
N LEU A 73 -6.68 -2.75 3.27
CA LEU A 73 -6.22 -1.53 3.92
C LEU A 73 -4.71 -1.36 3.90
N ALA A 74 -3.99 -2.20 3.17
CA ALA A 74 -2.53 -2.16 3.13
C ALA A 74 -2.00 -2.34 1.73
N VAL A 75 -0.84 -1.74 1.49
CA VAL A 75 -0.09 -1.92 0.25
C VAL A 75 1.39 -1.97 0.58
N ASP A 76 2.12 -2.79 -0.14
CA ASP A 76 3.57 -2.76 -0.16
C ASP A 76 3.99 -2.16 -1.50
N ILE A 77 4.80 -1.11 -1.46
CA ILE A 77 5.31 -0.46 -2.66
C ILE A 77 6.82 -0.61 -2.71
N TYR A 78 7.38 -0.60 -3.91
CA TYR A 78 8.81 -0.75 -4.10
C TYR A 78 9.57 0.38 -3.39
N LEU A 79 10.61 0.02 -2.64
CA LEU A 79 11.52 0.98 -2.02
C LEU A 79 12.61 1.32 -3.05
N PRO A 80 12.58 2.52 -3.65
CA PRO A 80 13.57 2.84 -4.66
C PRO A 80 14.96 2.98 -4.05
N LYS A 81 15.99 2.89 -4.91
CA LYS A 81 17.38 3.00 -4.46
C LYS A 81 17.78 4.44 -4.16
N SER A 82 17.15 5.39 -4.83
CA SER A 82 17.45 6.80 -4.63
C SER A 82 16.99 7.26 -3.26
N SER A 83 17.90 7.81 -2.49
CA SER A 83 17.57 8.37 -1.17
C SER A 83 16.57 9.52 -1.28
N ARG A 84 16.66 10.31 -2.36
CA ARG A 84 15.72 11.39 -2.60
C ARG A 84 14.33 10.84 -2.83
N ASP A 85 14.19 9.81 -3.67
CA ASP A 85 12.87 9.24 -3.97
C ASP A 85 12.27 8.60 -2.73
N ARG A 86 13.10 7.98 -1.89
CA ARG A 86 12.64 7.44 -0.60
C ARG A 86 12.04 8.53 0.27
N PHE A 87 12.72 9.67 0.35
CA PHE A 87 12.23 10.80 1.12
C PHE A 87 10.91 11.31 0.55
N LEU A 88 10.84 11.50 -0.78
CA LEU A 88 9.65 12.03 -1.42
C LEU A 88 8.44 11.14 -1.18
N ILE A 89 8.62 9.83 -1.25
CA ILE A 89 7.54 8.87 -1.01
C ILE A 89 7.06 8.96 0.44
N ILE A 90 7.99 8.84 1.39
CA ILE A 90 7.63 8.77 2.81
C ILE A 90 7.04 10.10 3.28
N ASN A 91 7.62 11.21 2.84
CA ASN A 91 7.08 12.52 3.16
C ASN A 91 5.65 12.68 2.65
N ALA A 92 5.39 12.25 1.41
CA ALA A 92 4.05 12.35 0.83
C ALA A 92 3.05 11.49 1.60
N LEU A 93 3.45 10.28 2.01
CA LEU A 93 2.58 9.41 2.80
C LEU A 93 2.18 10.09 4.11
N PHE A 94 3.14 10.71 4.80
CA PHE A 94 2.84 11.43 6.03
C PHE A 94 1.94 12.64 5.77
N GLU A 95 2.18 13.36 4.67
CA GLU A 95 1.37 14.55 4.36
C GLU A 95 -0.10 14.24 4.17
N VAL A 96 -0.42 13.06 3.66
CA VAL A 96 -1.82 12.66 3.49
C VAL A 96 -2.38 11.92 4.71
N GLY A 97 -1.59 11.80 5.78
CA GLY A 97 -2.06 11.18 7.02
C GLY A 97 -1.90 9.68 7.09
N LEU A 98 -1.09 9.08 6.22
CA LEU A 98 -0.79 7.65 6.29
C LEU A 98 0.41 7.46 7.20
N ASN A 99 0.12 7.24 8.48
CA ASN A 99 1.10 7.31 9.56
C ASN A 99 1.52 5.95 10.10
N ARG A 100 1.31 4.89 9.34
CA ARG A 100 1.77 3.54 9.68
C ARG A 100 2.68 3.06 8.56
N ILE A 101 3.99 3.09 8.80
CA ILE A 101 4.99 2.85 7.77
C ILE A 101 5.96 1.79 8.24
N GLY A 102 6.16 0.75 7.43
CA GLY A 102 7.20 -0.25 7.65
C GLY A 102 8.19 -0.21 6.50
N ILE A 103 9.47 -0.28 6.79
CA ILE A 103 10.50 -0.21 5.76
C ILE A 103 11.32 -1.49 5.77
N ALA A 104 11.34 -2.18 4.63
CA ALA A 104 12.10 -3.42 4.47
C ALA A 104 13.26 -3.17 3.51
N PHE A 105 14.41 -2.81 4.05
CA PHE A 105 15.57 -2.46 3.25
C PHE A 105 16.11 -3.66 2.45
N LYS A 106 16.14 -4.84 3.06
CA LYS A 106 16.65 -6.02 2.38
C LYS A 106 15.74 -6.54 1.30
N ARG A 107 14.43 -6.35 1.47
CA ARG A 107 13.42 -6.86 0.54
C ARG A 107 12.88 -5.76 -0.36
N ASN A 108 13.37 -4.55 -0.19
CA ASN A 108 13.10 -3.40 -1.07
C ASN A 108 11.62 -3.03 -1.15
N PHE A 109 10.94 -2.96 0.00
CA PHE A 109 9.56 -2.47 -0.01
C PHE A 109 9.27 -1.54 1.16
N ILE A 110 8.26 -0.71 0.97
CA ILE A 110 7.66 0.11 2.01
C ILE A 110 6.25 -0.42 2.19
N HIS A 111 5.93 -0.83 3.42
CA HIS A 111 4.57 -1.16 3.80
C HIS A 111 3.88 0.08 4.31
N VAL A 112 2.66 0.33 3.84
CA VAL A 112 1.82 1.40 4.37
C VAL A 112 0.40 0.86 4.52
N ASP A 113 -0.24 1.20 5.62
CA ASP A 113 -1.62 0.80 5.83
C ASP A 113 -2.42 1.88 6.53
N MET A 114 -3.74 1.72 6.46
CA MET A 114 -4.70 2.60 7.11
C MET A 114 -5.58 1.78 8.04
N ASP A 115 -4.98 0.82 8.74
CA ASP A 115 -5.70 -0.12 9.61
C ASP A 115 -5.89 0.48 10.99
N ARG A 116 -7.11 0.96 11.25
CA ARG A 116 -7.42 1.65 12.51
C ARG A 116 -7.50 0.72 13.72
N SER A 117 -7.45 -0.58 13.50
CA SER A 117 -7.40 -1.55 14.60
C SER A 117 -6.00 -1.68 15.20
N LYS A 118 -5.01 -1.01 14.62
CA LYS A 118 -3.61 -1.09 15.03
C LYS A 118 -3.11 0.27 15.48
N ASP A 119 -1.98 0.29 16.20
CA ASP A 119 -1.40 1.53 16.72
C ASP A 119 -1.09 2.50 15.59
N ASN A 120 -1.52 3.74 15.75
CA ASN A 120 -1.27 4.80 14.79
C ASN A 120 0.06 5.50 15.10
N ASN A 121 0.58 6.27 14.12
CA ASN A 121 1.79 7.08 14.27
C ASN A 121 3.01 6.24 14.64
N VAL A 122 3.23 5.17 13.88
CA VAL A 122 4.37 4.27 14.11
C VAL A 122 5.13 4.05 12.81
N ILE A 123 6.44 3.88 12.96
CA ILE A 123 7.32 3.50 11.86
C ILE A 123 8.22 2.37 12.37
N TRP A 124 8.43 1.35 11.54
CA TRP A 124 9.25 0.22 11.93
C TRP A 124 10.06 -0.28 10.75
N SER A 125 11.04 -1.13 11.05
CA SER A 125 11.82 -1.82 10.03
C SER A 125 11.67 -3.32 10.20
N TYR A 126 11.94 -4.02 9.14
CA TYR A 126 11.88 -5.48 9.12
C TYR A 126 13.26 -6.09 9.33
#